data_6b705dbd89069afa7a134b9d66fdc3ba
#
_entry.id   6b705dbd89069afa7a134b9d66fdc3ba
#
_cell.length_a   1.000
_cell.length_b   1.000
_cell.length_c   1.000
_cell.angle_alpha   90.00
_cell.angle_beta   90.00
_cell.angle_gamma   90.00
#
_symmetry.space_group_name_H-M   'P 1'
#
loop_
_entity.id
_entity.type
_entity.pdbx_description
1 polymer ?
#
loop_
_entity_poly.entity_id
_entity_poly.type
_entity_poly.pdbx_seq_one_letter_code
_entity_poly.pdbx_strand_id
1 'polypeptide(L)'
;MKRRAAFMLQLKPGSLKDYKYHHDHIWPELVEEIRKSGIAKITIFERDPTMFLYSEIYDENAWDKLWHSETHDRWGAVMEPLMEFGDDGIVKSWPMNEVFNLDVPVEAKA
;
A
#
# COMPACT_ATOMS: atom_id res chain seq x y z
N MET A 1 7.29 4.75 -17.64
CA MET A 1 8.53 4.40 -16.93
C MET A 1 8.20 4.02 -15.49
N LYS A 2 8.74 2.90 -15.03
CA LYS A 2 8.47 2.43 -13.68
C LYS A 2 9.18 3.28 -12.63
N ARG A 3 8.46 3.64 -11.57
CA ARG A 3 9.00 4.38 -10.43
C ARG A 3 8.74 3.62 -9.14
N ARG A 4 9.55 3.89 -8.14
CA ARG A 4 9.31 3.39 -6.78
C ARG A 4 8.64 4.49 -5.98
N ALA A 5 7.64 4.12 -5.20
CA ALA A 5 6.96 5.04 -4.30
C ALA A 5 6.73 4.33 -2.98
N ALA A 6 7.06 4.98 -1.89
CA ALA A 6 6.93 4.40 -0.57
C ALA A 6 6.38 5.41 0.43
N PHE A 7 5.65 4.90 1.41
CA PHE A 7 5.11 5.74 2.47
C PHE A 7 4.83 4.93 3.73
N MET A 8 4.74 5.63 4.84
CA MET A 8 4.36 5.01 6.10
C MET A 8 2.86 5.09 6.29
N LEU A 9 2.34 4.09 7.00
CA LEU A 9 0.95 4.03 7.44
C LEU A 9 0.95 3.74 8.93
N GLN A 10 -0.16 3.96 9.60
CA GLN A 10 -0.27 3.75 11.02
C GLN A 10 -1.49 2.91 11.36
N LEU A 11 -1.27 1.82 12.08
CA LEU A 11 -2.34 0.99 12.60
C LEU A 11 -2.86 1.54 13.93
N LYS A 12 -4.12 1.27 14.21
CA LYS A 12 -4.65 1.42 15.57
C LYS A 12 -4.11 0.29 16.43
N PRO A 13 -3.96 0.51 17.75
CA PRO A 13 -3.42 -0.53 18.62
C PRO A 13 -4.17 -1.86 18.51
N GLY A 14 -3.44 -2.96 18.42
CA GLY A 14 -4.02 -4.29 18.39
C GLY A 14 -4.61 -4.73 17.05
N SER A 15 -4.39 -3.97 15.98
CA SER A 15 -5.02 -4.24 14.69
C SER A 15 -4.19 -5.07 13.71
N LEU A 16 -2.93 -5.36 14.00
CA LEU A 16 -2.04 -6.01 13.04
C LEU A 16 -2.55 -7.36 12.56
N LYS A 17 -3.08 -8.18 13.46
CA LYS A 17 -3.57 -9.51 13.10
C LYS A 17 -4.71 -9.44 12.09
N ASP A 18 -5.69 -8.55 12.33
CA ASP A 18 -6.82 -8.39 11.43
C ASP A 18 -6.40 -7.74 10.11
N TYR A 19 -5.48 -6.77 10.18
CA TYR A 19 -4.92 -6.14 9.00
C TYR A 19 -4.28 -7.19 8.08
N LYS A 20 -3.44 -8.04 8.65
CA LYS A 20 -2.78 -9.11 7.89
C LYS A 20 -3.80 -10.09 7.33
N TYR A 21 -4.81 -10.46 8.12
CA TYR A 21 -5.86 -11.38 7.66
C TYR A 21 -6.53 -10.85 6.40
N HIS A 22 -6.95 -9.58 6.40
CA HIS A 22 -7.64 -9.01 5.24
C HIS A 22 -6.73 -8.92 4.02
N HIS A 23 -5.45 -8.63 4.21
CA HIS A 23 -4.50 -8.58 3.10
C HIS A 23 -4.20 -9.96 2.53
N ASP A 24 -4.14 -10.98 3.38
CA ASP A 24 -3.97 -12.36 2.93
C ASP A 24 -5.20 -12.85 2.15
N HIS A 25 -6.35 -12.19 2.33
CA HIS A 25 -7.59 -12.49 1.65
C HIS A 25 -8.05 -11.31 0.77
N ILE A 26 -7.11 -10.62 0.17
CA ILE A 26 -7.39 -9.45 -0.65
C ILE A 26 -8.38 -9.78 -1.78
N TRP A 27 -9.30 -8.87 -2.03
CA TRP A 27 -10.33 -9.07 -3.03
C TRP A 27 -9.74 -9.08 -4.45
N PRO A 28 -10.17 -10.02 -5.32
CA PRO A 28 -9.74 -10.00 -6.72
C PRO A 28 -10.07 -8.69 -7.43
N GLU A 29 -11.23 -8.10 -7.18
CA GLU A 29 -11.61 -6.81 -7.78
C GLU A 29 -10.72 -5.68 -7.30
N LEU A 30 -10.19 -5.76 -6.07
CA LEU A 30 -9.25 -4.75 -5.58
C LEU A 30 -7.90 -4.89 -6.28
N VAL A 31 -7.44 -6.12 -6.47
CA VAL A 31 -6.20 -6.39 -7.22
C VAL A 31 -6.31 -5.83 -8.63
N GLU A 32 -7.46 -6.01 -9.28
CA GLU A 32 -7.69 -5.47 -10.62
C GLU A 32 -7.70 -3.95 -10.62
N GLU A 33 -8.30 -3.33 -9.60
CA GLU A 33 -8.30 -1.87 -9.48
C GLU A 33 -6.89 -1.32 -9.25
N ILE A 34 -6.09 -2.02 -8.46
CA ILE A 34 -4.68 -1.68 -8.25
C ILE A 34 -3.94 -1.69 -9.58
N ARG A 35 -4.13 -2.75 -10.37
CA ARG A 35 -3.50 -2.86 -11.68
C ARG A 35 -3.93 -1.72 -12.61
N LYS A 36 -5.23 -1.44 -12.66
CA LYS A 36 -5.77 -0.37 -13.51
C LYS A 36 -5.25 1.01 -13.13
N SER A 37 -4.97 1.20 -11.85
CA SER A 37 -4.44 2.48 -11.36
C SER A 37 -2.99 2.70 -11.75
N GLY A 38 -2.31 1.67 -12.23
CA GLY A 38 -0.91 1.77 -12.65
C GLY A 38 0.08 1.33 -11.58
N ILE A 39 -0.37 0.54 -10.61
CA ILE A 39 0.50 -0.02 -9.57
C ILE A 39 0.85 -1.44 -9.95
N ALA A 40 2.14 -1.72 -10.07
CA ALA A 40 2.65 -3.03 -10.49
C ALA A 40 3.07 -3.90 -9.33
N LYS A 41 3.36 -3.33 -8.19
CA LYS A 41 3.81 -4.07 -7.03
C LYS A 41 3.53 -3.31 -5.75
N ILE A 42 3.11 -4.05 -4.72
CA ILE A 42 2.96 -3.52 -3.37
C ILE A 42 3.59 -4.52 -2.42
N THR A 43 4.45 -4.05 -1.53
CA THR A 43 5.02 -4.84 -0.45
C THR A 43 4.91 -4.02 0.82
N ILE A 44 4.42 -4.64 1.88
CA ILE A 44 4.23 -3.95 3.15
C ILE A 44 5.03 -4.65 4.22
N PHE A 45 5.84 -3.88 4.94
CA PHE A 45 6.58 -4.33 6.11
C PHE A 45 5.97 -3.68 7.34
N GLU A 46 6.00 -4.37 8.46
CA GLU A 46 5.45 -3.83 9.68
C GLU A 46 6.54 -3.66 10.75
N ARG A 47 6.37 -2.66 11.54
CA ARG A 47 6.95 -2.53 12.87
C ARG A 47 5.82 -1.99 13.73
N ASP A 48 4.93 -2.90 14.08
CA ASP A 48 3.64 -2.59 14.73
C ASP A 48 3.80 -1.52 15.82
N PRO A 49 3.02 -0.43 15.78
CA PRO A 49 1.87 -0.17 14.91
C PRO A 49 2.19 0.57 13.62
N THR A 50 3.45 0.76 13.26
CA THR A 50 3.85 1.46 12.05
C THR A 50 4.04 0.49 10.91
N MET A 51 3.52 0.87 9.73
CA MET A 51 3.63 0.08 8.52
C MET A 51 4.47 0.85 7.51
N PHE A 52 5.25 0.11 6.72
CA PHE A 52 6.08 0.69 5.66
C PHE A 52 5.65 0.04 4.36
N LEU A 53 5.10 0.84 3.45
CA LEU A 53 4.62 0.33 2.18
C LEU A 53 5.60 0.74 1.08
N TYR A 54 6.04 -0.25 0.30
CA TYR A 54 6.84 -0.05 -0.89
C TYR A 54 6.00 -0.41 -2.10
N SER A 55 6.09 0.39 -3.16
CA SER A 55 5.37 0.11 -4.39
C SER A 55 6.19 0.46 -5.61
N GLU A 56 5.81 -0.19 -6.73
CA GLU A 56 6.32 0.14 -8.06
C GLU A 56 5.13 0.60 -8.89
N ILE A 57 5.27 1.77 -9.49
CA ILE A 57 4.17 2.41 -10.19
C ILE A 57 4.60 2.83 -11.59
N TYR A 58 3.65 2.82 -12.54
CA TYR A 58 3.86 3.28 -13.92
C TYR A 58 3.19 4.63 -14.19
N ASP A 59 2.42 5.13 -13.24
CA ASP A 59 1.73 6.40 -13.35
C ASP A 59 1.98 7.16 -12.05
N GLU A 60 2.45 8.40 -12.14
CA GLU A 60 2.75 9.19 -10.95
C GLU A 60 1.53 9.46 -10.08
N ASN A 61 0.32 9.35 -10.65
CA ASN A 61 -0.93 9.54 -9.94
C ASN A 61 -1.58 8.21 -9.53
N ALA A 62 -0.84 7.09 -9.62
CA ALA A 62 -1.40 5.76 -9.40
C ALA A 62 -2.08 5.62 -8.03
N TRP A 63 -1.42 6.04 -6.97
CA TRP A 63 -1.99 5.93 -5.64
C TRP A 63 -3.20 6.84 -5.45
N ASP A 64 -3.15 8.04 -6.00
CA ASP A 64 -4.27 8.96 -5.93
C ASP A 64 -5.49 8.38 -6.65
N LYS A 65 -5.28 7.79 -7.82
CA LYS A 65 -6.35 7.12 -8.57
C LYS A 65 -6.94 5.97 -7.78
N LEU A 66 -6.10 5.13 -7.17
CA LEU A 66 -6.57 4.00 -6.39
C LEU A 66 -7.39 4.47 -5.18
N TRP A 67 -6.86 5.43 -4.43
CA TRP A 67 -7.51 5.91 -3.22
C TRP A 67 -8.86 6.56 -3.48
N HIS A 68 -9.10 7.07 -4.69
CA HIS A 68 -10.38 7.68 -5.07
C HIS A 68 -11.28 6.74 -5.86
N SER A 69 -10.89 5.47 -6.02
CA SER A 69 -11.73 4.50 -6.72
C SER A 69 -12.85 3.97 -5.81
N GLU A 70 -13.96 3.61 -6.43
CA GLU A 70 -15.09 3.02 -5.71
C GLU A 70 -14.70 1.72 -5.00
N THR A 71 -13.91 0.89 -5.67
CA THR A 71 -13.46 -0.38 -5.09
C THR A 71 -12.63 -0.14 -3.84
N HIS A 72 -11.74 0.85 -3.88
CA HIS A 72 -10.92 1.17 -2.72
C HIS A 72 -11.74 1.82 -1.60
N ASP A 73 -12.81 2.54 -1.93
CA ASP A 73 -13.72 3.07 -0.92
C ASP A 73 -14.33 1.95 -0.09
N ARG A 74 -14.74 0.86 -0.74
CA ARG A 74 -15.28 -0.31 -0.04
C ARG A 74 -14.22 -0.99 0.81
N TRP A 75 -13.01 -1.09 0.29
CA TRP A 75 -11.87 -1.63 1.04
C TRP A 75 -11.54 -0.74 2.24
N GLY A 76 -11.60 0.57 2.04
CA GLY A 76 -11.39 1.55 3.10
C GLY A 76 -12.35 1.37 4.27
N ALA A 77 -13.60 1.00 3.98
CA ALA A 77 -14.56 0.74 5.04
C ALA A 77 -14.14 -0.43 5.94
N VAL A 78 -13.44 -1.42 5.36
CA VAL A 78 -12.89 -2.56 6.12
C VAL A 78 -11.64 -2.12 6.90
N MET A 79 -10.84 -1.25 6.32
CA MET A 79 -9.57 -0.82 6.92
C MET A 79 -9.73 0.27 7.99
N GLU A 80 -10.78 1.08 7.90
CA GLU A 80 -10.96 2.23 8.80
C GLU A 80 -10.92 1.87 10.29
N PRO A 81 -11.54 0.76 10.74
CA PRO A 81 -11.45 0.38 12.15
C PRO A 81 -10.05 -0.04 12.59
N LEU A 82 -9.15 -0.32 11.62
CA LEU A 82 -7.84 -0.88 11.88
C LEU A 82 -6.71 0.13 11.75
N MET A 83 -6.94 1.25 11.07
CA MET A 83 -5.89 2.20 10.67
C MET A 83 -6.28 3.63 10.98
N GLU A 84 -5.28 4.50 11.02
CA GLU A 84 -5.51 5.94 11.12
C GLU A 84 -5.96 6.48 9.76
N PHE A 85 -7.13 7.12 9.74
CA PHE A 85 -7.70 7.75 8.55
C PHE A 85 -7.79 9.25 8.75
N GLY A 86 -7.72 10.00 7.65
CA GLY A 86 -7.93 11.44 7.66
C GLY A 86 -9.40 11.80 7.66
N ASP A 87 -9.70 13.08 7.87
CA ASP A 87 -11.07 13.58 7.86
C ASP A 87 -11.71 13.49 6.47
N ASP A 88 -10.88 13.35 5.43
CA ASP A 88 -11.33 13.17 4.05
C ASP A 88 -11.78 11.73 3.73
N GLY A 89 -11.71 10.83 4.73
CA GLY A 89 -12.08 9.43 4.54
C GLY A 89 -10.99 8.59 3.87
N ILE A 90 -9.80 9.15 3.68
CA ILE A 90 -8.67 8.45 3.09
C ILE A 90 -7.66 8.12 4.17
N VAL A 91 -7.02 6.96 4.07
CA VAL A 91 -6.01 6.52 5.03
C VAL A 91 -4.89 7.57 5.13
N LYS A 92 -4.48 7.86 6.35
CA LYS A 92 -3.32 8.74 6.55
C LYS A 92 -2.06 8.06 6.06
N SER A 93 -1.28 8.78 5.27
CA SER A 93 -0.01 8.28 4.77
C SER A 93 1.05 9.36 4.88
N TRP A 94 2.29 8.93 5.11
CA TRP A 94 3.43 9.83 5.23
C TRP A 94 4.44 9.43 4.15
N PRO A 95 4.48 10.16 3.03
CA PRO A 95 5.38 9.83 1.92
C PRO A 95 6.84 9.81 2.38
N MET A 96 7.61 8.88 1.81
CA MET A 96 9.04 8.79 2.04
C MET A 96 9.77 9.04 0.73
N ASN A 97 10.90 9.73 0.82
CA ASN A 97 11.71 10.02 -0.35
C ASN A 97 12.81 8.99 -0.49
N GLU A 98 12.99 8.47 -1.70
CA GLU A 98 14.10 7.56 -1.97
C GLU A 98 15.40 8.35 -1.95
N VAL A 99 16.37 7.89 -1.17
CA VAL A 99 17.68 8.55 -1.08
C VAL A 99 18.79 7.71 -1.68
N PHE A 100 18.55 6.42 -1.94
CA PHE A 100 19.56 5.55 -2.51
C PHE A 100 18.91 4.29 -3.06
N ASN A 101 19.37 3.85 -4.20
CA ASN A 101 19.01 2.58 -4.79
C ASN A 101 20.22 2.01 -5.50
N LEU A 102 20.46 0.73 -5.31
CA LEU A 102 21.55 0.03 -5.97
C LEU A 102 21.08 -1.35 -6.40
N ASP A 103 21.16 -1.61 -7.69
CA ASP A 103 20.91 -2.95 -8.22
C ASP A 103 22.25 -3.64 -8.42
N VAL A 104 22.46 -4.73 -7.69
CA VAL A 104 23.69 -5.51 -7.79
C VAL A 104 23.34 -6.85 -8.43
N PRO A 105 23.90 -7.16 -9.63
CA PRO A 105 23.63 -8.45 -10.23
C PRO A 105 24.27 -9.55 -9.37
N VAL A 106 23.43 -10.43 -8.85
CA VAL A 106 23.89 -11.59 -8.11
C VAL A 106 23.34 -12.83 -8.76
N GLU A 107 24.10 -13.92 -8.71
CA GLU A 107 23.64 -15.19 -9.23
C GLU A 107 22.61 -15.78 -8.26
N ALA A 108 21.39 -15.98 -8.73
CA ALA A 108 20.35 -16.60 -7.92
C ALA A 108 20.64 -18.08 -7.75
N LYS A 109 20.57 -18.56 -6.51
CA LYS A 109 20.76 -19.97 -6.21
C LYS A 109 19.42 -20.62 -5.94
N ALA A 110 19.22 -21.78 -6.49
CA ALA A 110 17.99 -22.54 -6.31
C ALA A 110 17.86 -23.05 -4.87
#